data_dd54ae7db64ab578cae4617b2a1c797d
#
_entry.id   dd54ae7db64ab578cae4617b2a1c797d
#
_cell.length_a   1.000
_cell.length_b   1.000
_cell.length_c   1.000
_cell.angle_alpha   90.00
_cell.angle_beta   90.00
_cell.angle_gamma   90.00
#
_symmetry.space_group_name_H-M   'P 1'
#
loop_
_entity.id
_entity.type
_entity.pdbx_description
1 polymer ?
#
loop_
_entity_poly.entity_id
_entity_poly.type
_entity_poly.pdbx_seq_one_letter_code
_entity_poly.pdbx_strand_id
1 'polypeptide(L)'
;MLALYLGPFAALCAFLLMSQNDGAFAPAVTMAVTLWVVIWWIFEPIPIPATSLLPMALLPLFGVLTPKELGAAYGNPLVLLMLGGFILATALERSGAHRRIALYMVRAFGGNSSRRLVFGFMCASAFLSMWISNTSTTLMLLPVALAALEKSDDPSLASPLLLGIAYAASIGGIGTPIGTPPNMVFMGVYSEVTGGAISFGQWMLWAIPVVLIMLPIAGLWITRGVSKSGGVALPESEAWSTGERRVLIVFSITAALWMTRKGPWGGWSEWLALPYANDAMVAFIAVIALFVIPSGKQDTNGEPERLLDWQSAERIPWGMLLLFGAGITIATGFINSGLSNSIGESLEQLSALPLLLMIATICLAVTFLTEVTSNMATTTLLMPILAAAAIGAGTDPALFMIPAAMSASCAFMLPVATPPNVITFATGRFSIQTMVREGVVLNLVGVLVISCACVLLLGRL
;
A
#
# COMPACT_ATOMS: atom_id res chain seq x y z
N MET A 1 -25.86 5.79 10.61
CA MET A 1 -26.28 6.98 11.39
C MET A 1 -25.65 7.06 12.78
N LEU A 2 -25.61 5.97 13.58
CA LEU A 2 -25.03 6.03 14.94
C LEU A 2 -23.58 6.51 14.95
N ALA A 3 -22.74 6.02 14.03
CA ALA A 3 -21.32 6.37 13.92
C ALA A 3 -21.08 7.87 13.63
N LEU A 4 -22.01 8.54 12.96
CA LEU A 4 -21.93 9.98 12.69
C LEU A 4 -21.86 10.80 13.98
N TYR A 5 -22.61 10.40 15.00
CA TYR A 5 -22.64 11.06 16.31
C TYR A 5 -21.61 10.50 17.28
N LEU A 6 -21.23 9.23 17.13
CA LEU A 6 -20.26 8.57 18.00
C LEU A 6 -18.89 9.23 17.94
N GLY A 7 -18.42 9.62 16.75
CA GLY A 7 -17.12 10.27 16.57
C GLY A 7 -17.00 11.58 17.37
N PRO A 8 -17.88 12.60 17.10
CA PRO A 8 -17.87 13.85 17.85
C PRO A 8 -18.09 13.65 19.35
N PHE A 9 -18.97 12.74 19.76
CA PHE A 9 -19.23 12.45 21.16
C PHE A 9 -18.01 11.86 21.87
N ALA A 10 -17.36 10.87 21.28
CA ALA A 10 -16.15 10.27 21.82
C ALA A 10 -15.00 11.30 21.90
N ALA A 11 -14.87 12.16 20.88
CA ALA A 11 -13.92 13.25 20.87
C ALA A 11 -14.16 14.23 22.05
N LEU A 12 -15.41 14.63 22.27
CA LEU A 12 -15.78 15.50 23.39
C LEU A 12 -15.46 14.84 24.73
N CYS A 13 -15.81 13.57 24.91
CA CYS A 13 -15.47 12.83 26.13
C CYS A 13 -13.96 12.75 26.36
N ALA A 14 -13.19 12.42 25.35
CA ALA A 14 -11.72 12.35 25.43
C ALA A 14 -11.13 13.73 25.80
N PHE A 15 -11.61 14.80 25.16
CA PHE A 15 -11.20 16.16 25.47
C PHE A 15 -11.48 16.52 26.93
N LEU A 16 -12.71 16.31 27.42
CA LEU A 16 -13.11 16.64 28.79
C LEU A 16 -12.32 15.82 29.83
N LEU A 17 -12.05 14.56 29.56
CA LEU A 17 -11.26 13.70 30.48
C LEU A 17 -9.80 14.14 30.55
N MET A 18 -9.18 14.51 29.43
CA MET A 18 -7.76 14.87 29.40
C MET A 18 -7.50 16.34 29.78
N SER A 19 -8.45 17.25 29.50
CA SER A 19 -8.27 18.69 29.77
C SER A 19 -8.34 19.09 31.24
N GLN A 20 -8.56 18.13 32.17
CA GLN A 20 -8.63 18.39 33.61
C GLN A 20 -7.27 18.71 34.24
N ASN A 21 -6.17 18.42 33.57
CA ASN A 21 -4.82 18.67 34.05
C ASN A 21 -4.27 19.98 33.46
N ASP A 22 -3.55 20.73 34.25
CA ASP A 22 -2.87 21.96 33.79
C ASP A 22 -1.87 21.65 32.66
N GLY A 23 -1.98 22.38 31.54
CA GLY A 23 -1.13 22.19 30.35
C GLY A 23 -1.59 21.10 29.38
N ALA A 24 -2.69 20.39 29.67
CA ALA A 24 -3.16 19.27 28.85
C ALA A 24 -4.01 19.68 27.61
N PHE A 25 -4.17 20.98 27.31
CA PHE A 25 -5.06 21.43 26.22
C PHE A 25 -4.64 20.87 24.85
N ALA A 26 -3.38 21.03 24.44
CA ALA A 26 -2.90 20.57 23.14
C ALA A 26 -2.95 19.04 23.01
N PRO A 27 -2.48 18.23 24.01
CA PRO A 27 -2.67 16.78 23.99
C PRO A 27 -4.14 16.37 23.93
N ALA A 28 -5.02 17.03 24.70
CA ALA A 28 -6.45 16.72 24.74
C ALA A 28 -7.13 16.98 23.39
N VAL A 29 -6.84 18.10 22.74
CA VAL A 29 -7.32 18.43 21.40
C VAL A 29 -6.82 17.39 20.38
N THR A 30 -5.53 17.07 20.40
CA THR A 30 -4.93 16.10 19.48
C THR A 30 -5.57 14.72 19.61
N MET A 31 -5.75 14.24 20.85
CA MET A 31 -6.40 12.96 21.10
C MET A 31 -7.87 12.99 20.66
N ALA A 32 -8.61 14.05 20.97
CA ALA A 32 -10.01 14.21 20.59
C ALA A 32 -10.19 14.18 19.05
N VAL A 33 -9.40 14.98 18.34
CA VAL A 33 -9.43 15.02 16.86
C VAL A 33 -9.06 13.67 16.28
N THR A 34 -8.00 13.05 16.79
CA THR A 34 -7.56 11.73 16.33
C THR A 34 -8.65 10.67 16.55
N LEU A 35 -9.25 10.62 17.74
CA LEU A 35 -10.30 9.65 18.05
C LEU A 35 -11.54 9.85 17.16
N TRP A 36 -11.92 11.10 16.89
CA TRP A 36 -13.01 11.40 15.97
C TRP A 36 -12.72 10.88 14.56
N VAL A 37 -11.56 11.22 14.04
CA VAL A 37 -11.09 10.79 12.71
C VAL A 37 -11.04 9.27 12.60
N VAL A 38 -10.48 8.60 13.62
CA VAL A 38 -10.37 7.13 13.66
C VAL A 38 -11.74 6.46 13.64
N ILE A 39 -12.66 6.91 14.47
CA ILE A 39 -14.03 6.37 14.49
C ILE A 39 -14.68 6.52 13.11
N TRP A 40 -14.50 7.68 12.47
CA TRP A 40 -15.09 7.92 11.16
C TRP A 40 -14.34 7.19 10.02
N TRP A 41 -13.06 6.93 10.13
CA TRP A 41 -12.35 6.08 9.17
C TRP A 41 -12.74 4.60 9.28
N ILE A 42 -13.05 4.11 10.49
CA ILE A 42 -13.46 2.70 10.71
C ILE A 42 -14.91 2.47 10.27
N PHE A 43 -15.81 3.38 10.62
CA PHE A 43 -17.24 3.20 10.37
C PHE A 43 -17.76 3.89 9.11
N GLU A 44 -16.94 4.69 8.45
CA GLU A 44 -17.23 5.41 7.20
C GLU A 44 -18.61 6.08 7.13
N PRO A 45 -19.03 6.85 8.15
CA PRO A 45 -20.31 7.56 8.10
C PRO A 45 -20.35 8.65 7.02
N ILE A 46 -19.18 9.15 6.61
CA ILE A 46 -18.91 9.98 5.44
C ILE A 46 -17.68 9.41 4.71
N PRO A 47 -17.44 9.74 3.44
CA PRO A 47 -16.27 9.25 2.71
C PRO A 47 -14.96 9.53 3.45
N ILE A 48 -14.05 8.54 3.46
CA ILE A 48 -12.72 8.64 4.11
C ILE A 48 -11.97 9.94 3.75
N PRO A 49 -11.92 10.38 2.47
CA PRO A 49 -11.25 11.64 2.13
C PRO A 49 -11.87 12.88 2.81
N ALA A 50 -13.19 12.90 2.99
CA ALA A 50 -13.87 14.00 3.68
C ALA A 50 -13.53 14.01 5.17
N THR A 51 -13.51 12.84 5.82
CA THR A 51 -13.04 12.69 7.21
C THR A 51 -11.61 13.19 7.38
N SER A 52 -10.75 12.96 6.38
CA SER A 52 -9.33 13.36 6.38
C SER A 52 -9.13 14.89 6.39
N LEU A 53 -10.18 15.68 6.13
CA LEU A 53 -10.14 17.13 6.27
C LEU A 53 -10.25 17.60 7.73
N LEU A 54 -10.74 16.76 8.65
CA LEU A 54 -10.90 17.13 10.07
C LEU A 54 -9.59 17.55 10.73
N PRO A 55 -8.49 16.77 10.69
CA PRO A 55 -7.23 17.18 11.31
C PRO A 55 -6.66 18.43 10.64
N MET A 56 -6.87 18.61 9.32
CA MET A 56 -6.45 19.82 8.61
C MET A 56 -7.14 21.08 9.13
N ALA A 57 -8.42 20.97 9.49
CA ALA A 57 -9.21 22.10 9.96
C ALA A 57 -9.00 22.31 11.46
N LEU A 58 -9.10 21.26 12.26
CA LEU A 58 -9.21 21.37 13.71
C LEU A 58 -7.87 21.56 14.42
N LEU A 59 -6.79 20.87 13.99
CA LEU A 59 -5.51 21.01 14.67
C LEU A 59 -4.91 22.43 14.53
N PRO A 60 -4.95 23.09 13.37
CA PRO A 60 -4.56 24.50 13.28
C PRO A 60 -5.54 25.44 13.97
N LEU A 61 -6.85 25.18 13.88
CA LEU A 61 -7.88 26.03 14.52
C LEU A 61 -7.67 26.14 16.03
N PHE A 62 -7.28 25.03 16.66
CA PHE A 62 -7.00 24.98 18.10
C PHE A 62 -5.54 25.26 18.48
N GLY A 63 -4.70 25.67 17.52
CA GLY A 63 -3.31 26.07 17.77
C GLY A 63 -2.34 24.94 18.06
N VAL A 64 -2.70 23.68 17.77
CA VAL A 64 -1.78 22.52 17.88
C VAL A 64 -0.75 22.55 16.76
N LEU A 65 -1.16 22.98 15.58
CA LEU A 65 -0.29 23.14 14.39
C LEU A 65 -0.38 24.54 13.84
N THR A 66 0.72 25.01 13.27
CA THR A 66 0.73 26.23 12.45
C THR A 66 0.25 25.93 11.02
N PRO A 67 -0.30 26.92 10.28
CA PRO A 67 -0.62 26.74 8.85
C PRO A 67 0.60 26.33 8.01
N LYS A 68 1.82 26.70 8.42
CA LYS A 68 3.07 26.32 7.75
C LYS A 68 3.35 24.83 7.92
N GLU A 69 3.18 24.28 9.10
CA GLU A 69 3.35 22.84 9.37
C GLU A 69 2.31 22.02 8.63
N LEU A 70 1.04 22.48 8.59
CA LEU A 70 0.01 21.85 7.77
C LEU A 70 0.40 21.84 6.28
N GLY A 71 0.87 22.97 5.75
CA GLY A 71 1.34 23.05 4.37
C GLY A 71 2.52 22.11 4.11
N ALA A 72 3.45 21.96 5.06
CA ALA A 72 4.57 21.03 4.97
C ALA A 72 4.12 19.56 4.94
N ALA A 73 3.09 19.20 5.71
CA ALA A 73 2.55 17.83 5.71
C ALA A 73 2.00 17.42 4.32
N TYR A 74 1.27 18.32 3.64
CA TYR A 74 0.75 18.06 2.29
C TYR A 74 1.79 18.28 1.18
N GLY A 75 2.79 19.11 1.39
CA GLY A 75 3.95 19.28 0.52
C GLY A 75 5.07 18.28 0.77
N ASN A 76 4.86 17.27 1.62
CA ASN A 76 5.85 16.25 1.92
C ASN A 76 6.29 15.51 0.64
N PRO A 77 7.60 15.31 0.41
CA PRO A 77 8.10 14.61 -0.78
C PRO A 77 7.47 13.25 -1.04
N LEU A 78 7.00 12.55 0.00
CA LEU A 78 6.34 11.25 -0.16
C LEU A 78 4.88 11.38 -0.64
N VAL A 79 4.14 12.41 -0.23
CA VAL A 79 2.82 12.76 -0.80
C VAL A 79 2.97 13.08 -2.28
N LEU A 80 4.01 13.85 -2.63
CA LEU A 80 4.33 14.21 -4.01
C LEU A 80 4.79 13.00 -4.83
N LEU A 81 5.55 12.07 -4.23
CA LEU A 81 5.92 10.80 -4.86
C LEU A 81 4.68 9.96 -5.17
N MET A 82 3.73 9.88 -4.23
CA MET A 82 2.48 9.15 -4.44
C MET A 82 1.65 9.77 -5.57
N LEU A 83 1.57 11.10 -5.62
CA LEU A 83 0.94 11.83 -6.73
C LEU A 83 1.56 11.44 -8.07
N GLY A 84 2.89 11.56 -8.20
CA GLY A 84 3.61 11.20 -9.42
C GLY A 84 3.49 9.73 -9.77
N GLY A 85 3.55 8.84 -8.77
CA GLY A 85 3.37 7.39 -8.92
C GLY A 85 1.99 7.00 -9.46
N PHE A 86 0.91 7.63 -8.96
CA PHE A 86 -0.45 7.41 -9.47
C PHE A 86 -0.60 7.87 -10.92
N ILE A 87 -0.03 9.01 -11.29
CA ILE A 87 -0.08 9.49 -12.67
C ILE A 87 0.72 8.55 -13.61
N LEU A 88 1.89 8.07 -13.18
CA LEU A 88 2.69 7.07 -13.92
C LEU A 88 1.93 5.76 -14.09
N ALA A 89 1.28 5.27 -13.03
CA ALA A 89 0.44 4.07 -13.08
C ALA A 89 -0.72 4.24 -14.08
N THR A 90 -1.38 5.40 -14.08
CA THR A 90 -2.45 5.72 -15.04
C THR A 90 -1.95 5.68 -16.50
N ALA A 91 -0.73 6.15 -16.78
CA ALA A 91 -0.16 6.04 -18.13
C ALA A 91 0.10 4.58 -18.54
N LEU A 92 0.59 3.76 -17.61
CA LEU A 92 0.80 2.33 -17.83
C LEU A 92 -0.53 1.61 -18.10
N GLU A 93 -1.58 1.96 -17.35
CA GLU A 93 -2.93 1.42 -17.52
C GLU A 93 -3.53 1.85 -18.88
N ARG A 94 -3.45 3.14 -19.20
CA ARG A 94 -3.98 3.69 -20.45
C ARG A 94 -3.32 3.08 -21.69
N SER A 95 -2.02 2.84 -21.66
CA SER A 95 -1.28 2.26 -22.78
C SER A 95 -1.68 0.81 -23.08
N GLY A 96 -2.22 0.08 -22.10
CA GLY A 96 -2.49 -1.37 -22.20
C GLY A 96 -1.25 -2.24 -21.97
N ALA A 97 -0.07 -1.67 -21.75
CA ALA A 97 1.18 -2.39 -21.55
C ALA A 97 1.10 -3.38 -20.37
N HIS A 98 0.45 -2.98 -19.26
CA HIS A 98 0.22 -3.81 -18.08
C HIS A 98 -0.51 -5.12 -18.42
N ARG A 99 -1.55 -5.07 -19.29
CA ARG A 99 -2.31 -6.25 -19.74
C ARG A 99 -1.41 -7.22 -20.52
N ARG A 100 -0.55 -6.67 -21.37
CA ARG A 100 0.36 -7.47 -22.19
C ARG A 100 1.45 -8.14 -21.35
N ILE A 101 2.03 -7.41 -20.39
CA ILE A 101 2.97 -7.96 -19.41
C ILE A 101 2.32 -9.13 -18.65
N ALA A 102 1.09 -8.95 -18.18
CA ALA A 102 0.35 -10.00 -17.49
C ALA A 102 0.19 -11.26 -18.33
N LEU A 103 -0.28 -11.13 -19.58
CA LEU A 103 -0.44 -12.26 -20.49
C LEU A 103 0.88 -12.96 -20.78
N TYR A 104 1.96 -12.19 -20.95
CA TYR A 104 3.29 -12.75 -21.16
C TYR A 104 3.76 -13.55 -19.93
N MET A 105 3.61 -13.01 -18.73
CA MET A 105 3.98 -13.69 -17.49
C MET A 105 3.14 -14.95 -17.24
N VAL A 106 1.81 -14.86 -17.45
CA VAL A 106 0.93 -16.03 -17.30
C VAL A 106 1.32 -17.15 -18.26
N ARG A 107 1.75 -16.82 -19.50
CA ARG A 107 2.25 -17.81 -20.45
C ARG A 107 3.61 -18.38 -20.05
N ALA A 108 4.53 -17.52 -19.61
CA ALA A 108 5.89 -17.94 -19.25
C ALA A 108 5.89 -18.89 -18.03
N PHE A 109 5.06 -18.60 -17.04
CA PHE A 109 5.01 -19.38 -15.80
C PHE A 109 3.86 -20.40 -15.76
N GLY A 110 2.80 -20.20 -16.56
CA GLY A 110 1.56 -20.99 -16.51
C GLY A 110 1.68 -22.43 -16.99
N GLY A 111 2.54 -22.73 -17.96
CA GLY A 111 2.78 -24.09 -18.47
C GLY A 111 1.49 -24.85 -18.85
N ASN A 112 1.58 -26.19 -18.91
CA ASN A 112 0.52 -27.08 -19.38
C ASN A 112 -0.27 -27.73 -18.23
N SER A 113 -0.38 -27.12 -17.05
CA SER A 113 -1.18 -27.66 -15.94
C SER A 113 -1.95 -26.56 -15.21
N SER A 114 -3.15 -26.90 -14.69
CA SER A 114 -4.02 -26.01 -13.92
C SER A 114 -3.25 -25.37 -12.75
N ARG A 115 -2.42 -26.12 -12.06
CA ARG A 115 -1.61 -25.62 -10.95
C ARG A 115 -0.60 -24.55 -11.39
N ARG A 116 0.14 -24.77 -12.50
CA ARG A 116 1.08 -23.81 -13.04
C ARG A 116 0.38 -22.55 -13.56
N LEU A 117 -0.84 -22.70 -14.11
CA LEU A 117 -1.65 -21.58 -14.53
C LEU A 117 -1.94 -20.63 -13.37
N VAL A 118 -2.36 -21.17 -12.20
CA VAL A 118 -2.56 -20.35 -10.99
C VAL A 118 -1.28 -19.62 -10.61
N PHE A 119 -0.14 -20.30 -10.58
CA PHE A 119 1.15 -19.64 -10.31
C PHE A 119 1.50 -18.55 -11.32
N GLY A 120 1.22 -18.75 -12.60
CA GLY A 120 1.41 -17.75 -13.64
C GLY A 120 0.60 -16.48 -13.39
N PHE A 121 -0.68 -16.63 -13.05
CA PHE A 121 -1.55 -15.52 -12.67
C PHE A 121 -1.08 -14.85 -11.38
N MET A 122 -0.65 -15.60 -10.39
CA MET A 122 -0.11 -15.05 -9.14
C MET A 122 1.17 -14.26 -9.36
N CYS A 123 2.11 -14.78 -10.14
CA CYS A 123 3.34 -14.05 -10.48
C CYS A 123 3.03 -12.75 -11.23
N ALA A 124 2.12 -12.79 -12.21
CA ALA A 124 1.68 -11.63 -12.95
C ALA A 124 1.00 -10.60 -12.04
N SER A 125 0.09 -11.07 -11.18
CA SER A 125 -0.62 -10.22 -10.22
C SER A 125 0.34 -9.56 -9.24
N ALA A 126 1.26 -10.31 -8.63
CA ALA A 126 2.22 -9.76 -7.68
C ALA A 126 3.16 -8.76 -8.34
N PHE A 127 3.72 -9.08 -9.51
CA PHE A 127 4.63 -8.17 -10.22
C PHE A 127 3.96 -6.86 -10.61
N LEU A 128 2.76 -6.92 -11.19
CA LEU A 128 2.03 -5.72 -11.60
C LEU A 128 1.61 -4.88 -10.41
N SER A 129 1.15 -5.52 -9.34
CA SER A 129 0.70 -4.85 -8.12
C SER A 129 1.82 -4.13 -7.36
N MET A 130 3.08 -4.40 -7.66
CA MET A 130 4.19 -3.58 -7.18
C MET A 130 4.19 -2.16 -7.78
N TRP A 131 3.57 -1.97 -8.94
CA TRP A 131 3.71 -0.75 -9.74
C TRP A 131 2.40 -0.02 -10.04
N ILE A 132 1.29 -0.77 -10.05
CA ILE A 132 -0.07 -0.25 -10.23
C ILE A 132 -0.92 -0.69 -9.05
N SER A 133 -2.11 -0.10 -8.87
CA SER A 133 -2.95 -0.45 -7.73
C SER A 133 -3.38 -1.92 -7.73
N ASN A 134 -3.51 -2.52 -6.54
CA ASN A 134 -4.01 -3.88 -6.36
C ASN A 134 -5.39 -4.07 -7.04
N THR A 135 -6.23 -3.04 -6.98
CA THR A 135 -7.55 -3.01 -7.61
C THR A 135 -7.47 -3.11 -9.13
N SER A 136 -6.66 -2.24 -9.76
CA SER A 136 -6.47 -2.24 -11.22
C SER A 136 -5.86 -3.55 -11.69
N THR A 137 -4.88 -4.08 -10.97
CA THR A 137 -4.28 -5.39 -11.28
C THR A 137 -5.32 -6.50 -11.30
N THR A 138 -6.16 -6.55 -10.27
CA THR A 138 -7.19 -7.58 -10.13
C THR A 138 -8.28 -7.45 -11.20
N LEU A 139 -8.80 -6.24 -11.43
CA LEU A 139 -9.81 -5.97 -12.48
C LEU A 139 -9.30 -6.35 -13.86
N MET A 140 -8.03 -6.12 -14.15
CA MET A 140 -7.44 -6.43 -15.44
C MET A 140 -7.25 -7.94 -15.64
N LEU A 141 -6.79 -8.67 -14.60
CA LEU A 141 -6.56 -10.11 -14.67
C LEU A 141 -7.85 -10.92 -14.64
N LEU A 142 -8.91 -10.41 -14.01
CA LEU A 142 -10.16 -11.12 -13.82
C LEU A 142 -10.80 -11.60 -15.12
N PRO A 143 -11.00 -10.78 -16.17
CA PRO A 143 -11.59 -11.24 -17.44
C PRO A 143 -10.76 -12.35 -18.09
N VAL A 144 -9.43 -12.27 -17.99
CA VAL A 144 -8.52 -13.30 -18.54
C VAL A 144 -8.64 -14.61 -17.75
N ALA A 145 -8.75 -14.50 -16.43
CA ALA A 145 -8.95 -15.66 -15.56
C ALA A 145 -10.31 -16.33 -15.80
N LEU A 146 -11.38 -15.55 -15.95
CA LEU A 146 -12.72 -16.07 -16.26
C LEU A 146 -12.76 -16.78 -17.62
N ALA A 147 -12.15 -16.19 -18.66
CA ALA A 147 -12.03 -16.84 -19.96
C ALA A 147 -11.19 -18.13 -19.92
N ALA A 148 -10.19 -18.19 -19.03
CA ALA A 148 -9.42 -19.41 -18.80
C ALA A 148 -10.27 -20.49 -18.08
N LEU A 149 -11.09 -20.08 -17.10
CA LEU A 149 -12.01 -20.99 -16.40
C LEU A 149 -13.09 -21.57 -17.29
N GLU A 150 -13.63 -20.79 -18.25
CA GLU A 150 -14.62 -21.26 -19.21
C GLU A 150 -14.07 -22.35 -20.16
N LYS A 151 -12.76 -22.33 -20.41
CA LYS A 151 -12.08 -23.32 -21.26
C LYS A 151 -11.50 -24.50 -20.48
N SER A 152 -11.64 -24.50 -19.17
CA SER A 152 -11.09 -25.54 -18.29
C SER A 152 -12.16 -26.52 -17.87
N ASP A 153 -11.88 -27.80 -18.01
CA ASP A 153 -12.72 -28.89 -17.50
C ASP A 153 -12.43 -29.19 -16.00
N ASP A 154 -11.52 -28.47 -15.36
CA ASP A 154 -11.13 -28.71 -13.97
C ASP A 154 -11.99 -27.88 -13.01
N PRO A 155 -12.98 -28.47 -12.31
CA PRO A 155 -13.86 -27.76 -11.40
C PRO A 155 -13.15 -27.24 -10.16
N SER A 156 -11.95 -27.78 -9.84
CA SER A 156 -11.15 -27.37 -8.69
C SER A 156 -10.34 -26.10 -8.92
N LEU A 157 -10.29 -25.58 -10.17
CA LEU A 157 -9.44 -24.48 -10.58
C LEU A 157 -9.98 -23.10 -10.15
N ALA A 158 -11.30 -22.92 -10.13
CA ALA A 158 -11.93 -21.60 -10.02
C ALA A 158 -11.53 -20.84 -8.76
N SER A 159 -11.70 -21.47 -7.59
CA SER A 159 -11.38 -20.84 -6.30
C SER A 159 -9.87 -20.52 -6.16
N PRO A 160 -8.93 -21.45 -6.41
CA PRO A 160 -7.50 -21.17 -6.33
C PRO A 160 -7.03 -20.09 -7.31
N LEU A 161 -7.58 -20.03 -8.52
CA LEU A 161 -7.19 -19.04 -9.52
C LEU A 161 -7.62 -17.63 -9.08
N LEU A 162 -8.86 -17.47 -8.66
CA LEU A 162 -9.42 -16.18 -8.27
C LEU A 162 -8.83 -15.67 -6.95
N LEU A 163 -8.74 -16.52 -5.93
CA LEU A 163 -8.07 -16.20 -4.66
C LEU A 163 -6.59 -15.92 -4.89
N GLY A 164 -5.93 -16.69 -5.77
CA GLY A 164 -4.53 -16.49 -6.11
C GLY A 164 -4.24 -15.11 -6.68
N ILE A 165 -5.10 -14.60 -7.56
CA ILE A 165 -4.99 -13.25 -8.12
C ILE A 165 -5.12 -12.20 -7.02
N ALA A 166 -6.16 -12.29 -6.16
CA ALA A 166 -6.41 -11.32 -5.10
C ALA A 166 -5.29 -11.30 -4.05
N TYR A 167 -4.89 -12.47 -3.59
CA TYR A 167 -3.83 -12.60 -2.57
C TYR A 167 -2.47 -12.17 -3.10
N ALA A 168 -2.15 -12.56 -4.34
CA ALA A 168 -0.91 -12.15 -4.98
C ALA A 168 -0.85 -10.63 -5.26
N ALA A 169 -1.98 -9.98 -5.55
CA ALA A 169 -2.03 -8.52 -5.66
C ALA A 169 -1.67 -7.84 -4.32
N SER A 170 -2.24 -8.32 -3.22
CA SER A 170 -1.95 -7.79 -1.88
C SER A 170 -0.50 -8.06 -1.45
N ILE A 171 0.01 -9.28 -1.66
CA ILE A 171 1.41 -9.65 -1.37
C ILE A 171 2.38 -8.82 -2.22
N GLY A 172 2.13 -8.72 -3.54
CA GLY A 172 2.97 -7.96 -4.46
C GLY A 172 3.05 -6.49 -4.13
N GLY A 173 1.92 -5.88 -3.75
CA GLY A 173 1.85 -4.47 -3.35
C GLY A 173 2.81 -4.09 -2.22
N ILE A 174 3.21 -5.03 -1.35
CA ILE A 174 4.22 -4.80 -0.31
C ILE A 174 5.59 -4.46 -0.93
N GLY A 175 5.91 -4.99 -2.12
CA GLY A 175 7.25 -5.02 -2.70
C GLY A 175 7.88 -3.67 -3.04
N THR A 176 7.09 -2.62 -3.27
CA THR A 176 7.60 -1.25 -3.55
C THR A 176 6.88 -0.21 -2.71
N PRO A 177 7.45 0.99 -2.52
CA PRO A 177 6.78 2.08 -1.83
C PRO A 177 5.40 2.42 -2.41
N ILE A 178 5.27 2.45 -3.74
CA ILE A 178 4.05 2.86 -4.45
C ILE A 178 3.06 1.72 -4.69
N GLY A 179 3.43 0.46 -4.41
CA GLY A 179 2.58 -0.71 -4.69
C GLY A 179 1.32 -0.76 -3.82
N THR A 180 1.41 -0.33 -2.57
CA THR A 180 0.25 -0.22 -1.68
C THR A 180 0.40 0.97 -0.73
N PRO A 181 -0.70 1.71 -0.43
CA PRO A 181 -0.67 2.91 0.39
C PRO A 181 -0.03 2.76 1.79
N PRO A 182 -0.22 1.67 2.54
CA PRO A 182 0.44 1.45 3.82
C PRO A 182 1.96 1.70 3.83
N ASN A 183 2.65 1.32 2.77
CA ASN A 183 4.10 1.49 2.65
C ASN A 183 4.49 2.98 2.70
N MET A 184 3.76 3.80 1.94
CA MET A 184 4.00 5.25 1.87
C MET A 184 3.61 5.96 3.18
N VAL A 185 2.49 5.56 3.80
CA VAL A 185 2.06 6.10 5.10
C VAL A 185 3.13 5.87 6.16
N PHE A 186 3.66 4.64 6.23
CA PHE A 186 4.79 4.34 7.10
C PHE A 186 5.98 5.28 6.83
N MET A 187 6.45 5.36 5.58
CA MET A 187 7.61 6.17 5.23
C MET A 187 7.41 7.65 5.56
N GLY A 188 6.19 8.17 5.37
CA GLY A 188 5.84 9.56 5.68
C GLY A 188 5.86 9.87 7.16
N VAL A 189 5.21 9.04 7.96
CA VAL A 189 5.20 9.21 9.42
C VAL A 189 6.59 8.98 10.01
N TYR A 190 7.33 7.97 9.52
CA TYR A 190 8.70 7.72 9.94
C TYR A 190 9.61 8.94 9.69
N SER A 191 9.52 9.52 8.48
CA SER A 191 10.30 10.71 8.14
C SER A 191 9.95 11.92 9.02
N GLU A 192 8.67 12.11 9.35
CA GLU A 192 8.20 13.20 10.20
C GLU A 192 8.72 13.06 11.63
N VAL A 193 8.65 11.83 12.17
CA VAL A 193 8.98 11.57 13.58
C VAL A 193 10.50 11.53 13.81
N THR A 194 11.27 10.98 12.86
CA THR A 194 12.71 10.75 13.06
C THR A 194 13.60 11.76 12.34
N GLY A 195 13.05 12.55 11.42
CA GLY A 195 13.84 13.37 10.48
C GLY A 195 14.63 12.54 9.46
N GLY A 196 14.54 11.20 9.53
CA GLY A 196 15.17 10.26 8.59
C GLY A 196 14.34 10.06 7.33
N ALA A 197 14.95 9.59 6.25
CA ALA A 197 14.24 9.27 5.02
C ALA A 197 14.64 7.90 4.50
N ILE A 198 13.65 7.03 4.34
CA ILE A 198 13.82 5.73 3.70
C ILE A 198 13.74 5.92 2.19
N SER A 199 14.75 5.44 1.46
CA SER A 199 14.74 5.51 0.01
C SER A 199 13.88 4.41 -0.61
N PHE A 200 13.46 4.62 -1.87
CA PHE A 200 12.71 3.63 -2.65
C PHE A 200 13.42 2.26 -2.68
N GLY A 201 14.72 2.27 -2.98
CA GLY A 201 15.52 1.05 -3.02
C GLY A 201 15.68 0.37 -1.66
N GLN A 202 15.80 1.15 -0.58
CA GLN A 202 15.91 0.60 0.78
C GLN A 202 14.63 -0.12 1.21
N TRP A 203 13.45 0.45 0.91
CA TRP A 203 12.20 -0.26 1.13
C TRP A 203 12.17 -1.59 0.37
N MET A 204 12.53 -1.58 -0.92
CA MET A 204 12.54 -2.79 -1.73
C MET A 204 13.47 -3.86 -1.17
N LEU A 205 14.64 -3.50 -0.63
CA LEU A 205 15.57 -4.45 0.00
C LEU A 205 14.94 -5.19 1.19
N TRP A 206 14.04 -4.56 1.93
CA TRP A 206 13.32 -5.19 3.03
C TRP A 206 12.08 -5.97 2.57
N ALA A 207 11.36 -5.43 1.61
CA ALA A 207 10.05 -5.92 1.20
C ALA A 207 10.10 -7.04 0.16
N ILE A 208 11.02 -6.99 -0.82
CA ILE A 208 11.15 -8.02 -1.86
C ILE A 208 11.40 -9.41 -1.28
N PRO A 209 12.28 -9.63 -0.29
CA PRO A 209 12.45 -10.95 0.33
C PRO A 209 11.13 -11.49 0.92
N VAL A 210 10.32 -10.63 1.56
CA VAL A 210 9.02 -11.02 2.10
C VAL A 210 8.08 -11.48 0.98
N VAL A 211 7.99 -10.72 -0.11
CA VAL A 211 7.16 -11.08 -1.27
C VAL A 211 7.62 -12.41 -1.89
N LEU A 212 8.92 -12.58 -2.09
CA LEU A 212 9.52 -13.78 -2.70
C LEU A 212 9.32 -15.04 -1.85
N ILE A 213 9.17 -14.91 -0.55
CA ILE A 213 8.88 -16.04 0.37
C ILE A 213 7.37 -16.28 0.44
N MET A 214 6.56 -15.23 0.63
CA MET A 214 5.12 -15.37 0.80
C MET A 214 4.42 -15.86 -0.46
N LEU A 215 4.78 -15.36 -1.64
CA LEU A 215 4.09 -15.69 -2.88
C LEU A 215 4.15 -17.18 -3.23
N PRO A 216 5.30 -17.87 -3.19
CA PRO A 216 5.36 -19.33 -3.39
C PRO A 216 4.60 -20.10 -2.31
N ILE A 217 4.70 -19.71 -1.04
CA ILE A 217 3.98 -20.38 0.05
C ILE A 217 2.47 -20.26 -0.17
N ALA A 218 1.96 -19.06 -0.47
CA ALA A 218 0.55 -18.84 -0.79
C ALA A 218 0.12 -19.69 -2.00
N GLY A 219 0.91 -19.71 -3.07
CA GLY A 219 0.64 -20.48 -4.27
C GLY A 219 0.61 -22.00 -4.00
N LEU A 220 1.55 -22.52 -3.22
CA LEU A 220 1.58 -23.93 -2.83
C LEU A 220 0.35 -24.28 -1.97
N TRP A 221 0.00 -23.40 -1.04
CA TRP A 221 -1.14 -23.60 -0.15
C TRP A 221 -2.46 -23.65 -0.91
N ILE A 222 -2.77 -22.61 -1.70
CA ILE A 222 -4.07 -22.53 -2.39
C ILE A 222 -4.21 -23.57 -3.51
N THR A 223 -3.09 -24.03 -4.11
CA THR A 223 -3.11 -25.02 -5.20
C THR A 223 -2.97 -26.47 -4.74
N ARG A 224 -3.00 -26.75 -3.42
CA ARG A 224 -2.78 -28.12 -2.90
C ARG A 224 -3.81 -29.14 -3.40
N GLY A 225 -5.04 -28.68 -3.69
CA GLY A 225 -6.12 -29.50 -4.23
C GLY A 225 -6.35 -29.40 -5.73
N VAL A 226 -5.52 -28.63 -6.46
CA VAL A 226 -5.69 -28.43 -7.90
C VAL A 226 -5.05 -29.56 -8.69
N SER A 227 -5.75 -30.03 -9.74
CA SER A 227 -5.23 -31.05 -10.64
C SER A 227 -3.91 -30.66 -11.30
N LYS A 228 -3.04 -31.64 -11.52
CA LYS A 228 -1.79 -31.45 -12.25
C LYS A 228 -1.98 -31.58 -13.77
N SER A 229 -3.15 -32.06 -14.22
CA SER A 229 -3.50 -32.27 -15.62
C SER A 229 -4.45 -31.17 -16.09
N GLY A 230 -4.36 -30.81 -17.36
CA GLY A 230 -5.20 -29.84 -18.02
C GLY A 230 -4.49 -28.50 -18.29
N GLY A 231 -4.03 -28.29 -19.51
CA GLY A 231 -3.55 -27.01 -19.99
C GLY A 231 -4.72 -26.21 -20.55
N VAL A 232 -4.78 -24.91 -20.24
CA VAL A 232 -5.77 -24.00 -20.84
C VAL A 232 -5.08 -23.12 -21.85
N ALA A 233 -5.62 -23.09 -23.10
CA ALA A 233 -5.12 -22.21 -24.14
C ALA A 233 -5.44 -20.75 -23.78
N LEU A 234 -4.41 -19.94 -23.58
CA LEU A 234 -4.55 -18.50 -23.33
C LEU A 234 -4.69 -17.73 -24.64
N PRO A 235 -5.39 -16.57 -24.64
CA PRO A 235 -5.51 -15.71 -25.82
C PRO A 235 -4.14 -15.35 -26.40
N GLU A 236 -4.04 -15.29 -27.73
CA GLU A 236 -2.80 -14.84 -28.37
C GLU A 236 -2.52 -13.38 -28.07
N SER A 237 -1.24 -13.01 -27.90
CA SER A 237 -0.85 -11.62 -27.71
C SER A 237 -0.50 -11.01 -29.07
N GLU A 238 -1.10 -9.88 -29.37
CA GLU A 238 -0.75 -9.05 -30.52
C GLU A 238 0.68 -8.51 -30.41
N ALA A 239 1.21 -7.91 -31.47
CA ALA A 239 2.51 -7.25 -31.44
C ALA A 239 2.50 -6.00 -30.54
N TRP A 240 3.64 -5.67 -29.91
CA TRP A 240 3.77 -4.47 -29.07
C TRP A 240 3.54 -3.19 -29.87
N SER A 241 2.61 -2.34 -29.43
CA SER A 241 2.39 -1.03 -30.03
C SER A 241 3.54 -0.07 -29.68
N THR A 242 3.67 1.00 -30.47
CA THR A 242 4.67 2.05 -30.22
C THR A 242 4.44 2.73 -28.86
N GLY A 243 3.19 3.00 -28.50
CA GLY A 243 2.81 3.61 -27.23
C GLY A 243 3.19 2.74 -26.03
N GLU A 244 2.85 1.45 -26.08
CA GLU A 244 3.23 0.49 -25.03
C GLU A 244 4.74 0.46 -24.79
N ARG A 245 5.53 0.36 -25.86
CA ARG A 245 7.02 0.34 -25.73
C ARG A 245 7.55 1.63 -25.12
N ARG A 246 7.05 2.79 -25.55
CA ARG A 246 7.49 4.11 -25.04
C ARG A 246 7.14 4.30 -23.57
N VAL A 247 5.92 3.94 -23.16
CA VAL A 247 5.53 3.97 -21.73
C VAL A 247 6.42 3.07 -20.90
N LEU A 248 6.69 1.84 -21.36
CA LEU A 248 7.56 0.91 -20.65
C LEU A 248 9.00 1.41 -20.54
N ILE A 249 9.53 2.08 -21.57
CA ILE A 249 10.87 2.69 -21.51
C ILE A 249 10.90 3.78 -20.44
N VAL A 250 9.94 4.72 -20.46
CA VAL A 250 9.85 5.80 -19.44
C VAL A 250 9.74 5.19 -18.05
N PHE A 251 8.84 4.22 -17.88
CA PHE A 251 8.62 3.55 -16.60
C PHE A 251 9.86 2.81 -16.10
N SER A 252 10.54 2.06 -16.96
CA SER A 252 11.76 1.31 -16.61
C SER A 252 12.90 2.24 -16.21
N ILE A 253 13.08 3.36 -16.92
CA ILE A 253 14.06 4.39 -16.57
C ILE A 253 13.72 4.98 -15.20
N THR A 254 12.46 5.32 -14.96
CA THR A 254 11.99 5.87 -13.68
C THR A 254 12.26 4.91 -12.53
N ALA A 255 11.90 3.64 -12.69
CA ALA A 255 12.15 2.60 -11.68
C ALA A 255 13.65 2.42 -11.40
N ALA A 256 14.47 2.41 -12.45
CA ALA A 256 15.93 2.34 -12.31
C ALA A 256 16.50 3.55 -11.56
N LEU A 257 16.02 4.76 -11.87
CA LEU A 257 16.43 5.99 -11.17
C LEU A 257 16.00 5.97 -9.70
N TRP A 258 14.82 5.48 -9.36
CA TRP A 258 14.40 5.31 -7.97
C TRP A 258 15.28 4.32 -7.20
N MET A 259 15.54 3.15 -7.77
CA MET A 259 16.34 2.10 -7.12
C MET A 259 17.79 2.52 -6.91
N THR A 260 18.36 3.30 -7.83
CA THR A 260 19.78 3.66 -7.82
C THR A 260 20.06 5.07 -7.29
N ARG A 261 19.05 5.78 -6.76
CA ARG A 261 19.22 7.17 -6.31
C ARG A 261 20.21 7.33 -5.17
N LYS A 262 20.11 6.48 -4.12
CA LYS A 262 20.95 6.51 -2.92
C LYS A 262 21.90 5.31 -2.76
N GLY A 263 21.84 4.35 -3.67
CA GLY A 263 22.65 3.14 -3.59
C GLY A 263 22.58 2.32 -4.87
N PRO A 264 23.45 1.31 -5.00
CA PRO A 264 24.68 1.06 -4.26
C PRO A 264 25.76 2.12 -4.56
N TRP A 265 26.78 2.20 -3.70
CA TRP A 265 27.97 3.09 -3.86
C TRP A 265 27.63 4.59 -3.93
N GLY A 266 26.72 5.10 -3.10
CA GLY A 266 26.30 6.50 -3.02
C GLY A 266 25.18 6.90 -3.98
N GLY A 267 24.98 6.15 -5.06
CA GLY A 267 23.95 6.39 -6.06
C GLY A 267 24.17 7.62 -6.93
N TRP A 268 23.33 7.78 -7.97
CA TRP A 268 23.47 8.86 -8.95
C TRP A 268 23.28 10.27 -8.35
N SER A 269 22.47 10.41 -7.28
CA SER A 269 22.27 11.72 -6.66
C SER A 269 23.55 12.28 -6.02
N GLU A 270 24.38 11.42 -5.46
CA GLU A 270 25.69 11.78 -4.92
C GLU A 270 26.69 12.01 -6.03
N TRP A 271 26.77 11.13 -7.03
CA TRP A 271 27.70 11.25 -8.16
C TRP A 271 27.51 12.52 -8.97
N LEU A 272 26.25 12.97 -9.09
CA LEU A 272 25.93 14.21 -9.80
C LEU A 272 25.90 15.45 -8.90
N ALA A 273 26.27 15.31 -7.62
CA ALA A 273 26.22 16.36 -6.61
C ALA A 273 24.85 17.08 -6.53
N LEU A 274 23.76 16.29 -6.54
CA LEU A 274 22.37 16.75 -6.46
C LEU A 274 21.75 16.43 -5.09
N PRO A 275 22.11 17.15 -4.00
CA PRO A 275 21.72 16.80 -2.63
C PRO A 275 20.22 16.88 -2.36
N TYR A 276 19.49 17.66 -3.15
CA TYR A 276 18.03 17.83 -3.01
C TYR A 276 17.21 16.85 -3.88
N ALA A 277 17.90 16.03 -4.71
CA ALA A 277 17.19 15.06 -5.54
C ALA A 277 16.44 14.05 -4.67
N ASN A 278 15.14 13.89 -4.93
CA ASN A 278 14.27 12.95 -4.27
C ASN A 278 13.42 12.15 -5.27
N ASP A 279 12.75 11.11 -4.78
CA ASP A 279 12.00 10.19 -5.63
C ASP A 279 10.79 10.86 -6.30
N ALA A 280 10.19 11.90 -5.67
CA ALA A 280 9.09 12.67 -6.26
C ALA A 280 9.54 13.48 -7.50
N MET A 281 10.74 14.06 -7.46
CA MET A 281 11.28 14.80 -8.61
C MET A 281 11.50 13.88 -9.81
N VAL A 282 11.98 12.66 -9.58
CA VAL A 282 12.13 11.64 -10.63
C VAL A 282 10.76 11.29 -11.22
N ALA A 283 9.74 11.09 -10.37
CA ALA A 283 8.37 10.84 -10.81
C ALA A 283 7.83 11.98 -11.67
N PHE A 284 8.00 13.24 -11.26
CA PHE A 284 7.48 14.38 -12.00
C PHE A 284 8.18 14.59 -13.36
N ILE A 285 9.50 14.36 -13.43
CA ILE A 285 10.21 14.39 -14.72
C ILE A 285 9.64 13.31 -15.67
N ALA A 286 9.41 12.11 -15.16
CA ALA A 286 8.82 11.04 -15.94
C ALA A 286 7.36 11.36 -16.37
N VAL A 287 6.55 11.94 -15.49
CA VAL A 287 5.19 12.41 -15.81
C VAL A 287 5.22 13.46 -16.93
N ILE A 288 6.11 14.45 -16.83
CA ILE A 288 6.28 15.47 -17.89
C ILE A 288 6.66 14.79 -19.21
N ALA A 289 7.59 13.83 -19.19
CA ALA A 289 7.98 13.09 -20.38
C ALA A 289 6.79 12.36 -21.03
N LEU A 290 5.87 11.78 -20.24
CA LEU A 290 4.66 11.12 -20.74
C LEU A 290 3.69 12.08 -21.43
N PHE A 291 3.61 13.34 -21.01
CA PHE A 291 2.82 14.38 -21.68
C PHE A 291 3.45 14.90 -22.97
N VAL A 292 4.79 14.77 -23.13
CA VAL A 292 5.52 15.26 -24.29
C VAL A 292 5.67 14.20 -25.38
N ILE A 293 5.93 12.94 -24.98
CA ILE A 293 6.21 11.84 -25.93
C ILE A 293 4.94 11.42 -26.66
N PRO A 294 4.94 11.36 -28.01
CA PRO A 294 3.79 10.89 -28.77
C PRO A 294 3.53 9.39 -28.59
N SER A 295 2.27 8.96 -28.61
CA SER A 295 1.86 7.55 -28.49
C SER A 295 2.12 6.74 -29.77
N GLY A 296 2.24 7.43 -30.91
CA GLY A 296 2.27 6.82 -32.24
C GLY A 296 0.89 6.69 -32.86
N LYS A 297 -0.15 7.20 -32.21
CA LYS A 297 -1.52 7.33 -32.73
C LYS A 297 -1.83 8.78 -33.00
N GLN A 298 -2.87 9.04 -33.77
CA GLN A 298 -3.47 10.37 -33.98
C GLN A 298 -4.79 10.43 -33.21
N ASP A 299 -5.10 11.61 -32.70
CA ASP A 299 -6.40 11.91 -32.11
C ASP A 299 -7.49 12.10 -33.18
N THR A 300 -8.72 12.42 -32.76
CA THR A 300 -9.86 12.66 -33.63
C THR A 300 -9.67 13.85 -34.56
N ASN A 301 -8.72 14.75 -34.27
CA ASN A 301 -8.41 15.94 -35.05
C ASN A 301 -7.20 15.73 -35.99
N GLY A 302 -6.58 14.54 -35.96
CA GLY A 302 -5.37 14.22 -36.75
C GLY A 302 -4.07 14.66 -36.09
N GLU A 303 -4.10 15.22 -34.87
CA GLU A 303 -2.91 15.60 -34.10
C GLU A 303 -2.26 14.38 -33.42
N PRO A 304 -0.93 14.38 -33.23
CA PRO A 304 -0.24 13.29 -32.55
C PRO A 304 -0.72 13.13 -31.11
N GLU A 305 -1.38 12.02 -30.79
CA GLU A 305 -1.77 11.68 -29.44
C GLU A 305 -0.52 11.48 -28.55
N ARG A 306 -0.52 12.00 -27.31
CA ARG A 306 0.56 11.83 -26.34
C ARG A 306 0.36 10.54 -25.53
N LEU A 307 1.43 10.06 -24.86
CA LEU A 307 1.34 8.87 -24.01
C LEU A 307 0.37 9.06 -22.86
N LEU A 308 0.24 10.29 -22.36
CA LEU A 308 -0.70 10.69 -21.32
C LEU A 308 -1.32 12.04 -21.68
N ASP A 309 -2.62 12.18 -21.41
CA ASP A 309 -3.34 13.46 -21.43
C ASP A 309 -3.82 13.83 -20.04
N TRP A 310 -4.19 15.08 -19.86
CA TRP A 310 -4.63 15.60 -18.57
C TRP A 310 -5.93 14.95 -18.08
N GLN A 311 -6.85 14.67 -18.98
CA GLN A 311 -8.13 14.04 -18.68
C GLN A 311 -7.97 12.63 -18.06
N SER A 312 -6.93 11.91 -18.47
CA SER A 312 -6.55 10.63 -17.84
C SER A 312 -5.82 10.84 -16.52
N ALA A 313 -4.89 11.81 -16.47
CA ALA A 313 -4.11 12.10 -15.28
C ALA A 313 -4.95 12.59 -14.10
N GLU A 314 -6.03 13.36 -14.35
CA GLU A 314 -6.91 13.87 -13.28
C GLU A 314 -7.76 12.79 -12.60
N ARG A 315 -7.83 11.57 -13.16
CA ARG A 315 -8.61 10.43 -12.60
C ARG A 315 -7.90 9.68 -11.49
N ILE A 316 -6.74 10.14 -11.05
CA ILE A 316 -6.03 9.53 -9.92
C ILE A 316 -6.87 9.58 -8.64
N PRO A 317 -6.60 8.69 -7.68
CA PRO A 317 -7.36 8.65 -6.42
C PRO A 317 -6.94 9.79 -5.46
N TRP A 318 -7.37 11.03 -5.73
CA TRP A 318 -7.08 12.23 -4.92
C TRP A 318 -7.36 12.04 -3.43
N GLY A 319 -8.40 11.25 -3.11
CA GLY A 319 -8.75 10.96 -1.71
C GLY A 319 -7.64 10.26 -0.94
N MET A 320 -6.80 9.48 -1.62
CA MET A 320 -5.65 8.83 -1.01
C MET A 320 -4.57 9.84 -0.60
N LEU A 321 -4.35 10.89 -1.41
CA LEU A 321 -3.42 11.97 -1.09
C LEU A 321 -3.88 12.77 0.14
N LEU A 322 -5.20 13.05 0.22
CA LEU A 322 -5.80 13.72 1.38
C LEU A 322 -5.64 12.87 2.65
N LEU A 323 -5.92 11.58 2.57
CA LEU A 323 -5.80 10.66 3.70
C LEU A 323 -4.34 10.56 4.18
N PHE A 324 -3.38 10.49 3.26
CA PHE A 324 -1.97 10.42 3.60
C PHE A 324 -1.46 11.71 4.27
N GLY A 325 -1.81 12.88 3.70
CA GLY A 325 -1.51 14.17 4.32
C GLY A 325 -2.13 14.32 5.72
N ALA A 326 -3.37 13.81 5.91
CA ALA A 326 -4.01 13.76 7.23
C ALA A 326 -3.24 12.91 8.23
N GLY A 327 -2.70 11.76 7.80
CA GLY A 327 -1.85 10.91 8.66
C GLY A 327 -0.59 11.62 9.14
N ILE A 328 0.11 12.31 8.23
CA ILE A 328 1.28 13.12 8.59
C ILE A 328 0.86 14.26 9.53
N THR A 329 -0.26 14.94 9.24
CA THR A 329 -0.79 16.02 10.08
C THR A 329 -1.09 15.55 11.52
N ILE A 330 -1.68 14.38 11.68
CA ILE A 330 -1.92 13.76 13.00
C ILE A 330 -0.59 13.44 13.67
N ALA A 331 0.38 12.86 12.96
CA ALA A 331 1.70 12.54 13.52
C ALA A 331 2.44 13.80 14.03
N THR A 332 2.43 14.88 13.26
CA THR A 332 2.98 16.18 13.67
C THR A 332 2.22 16.72 14.90
N GLY A 333 0.89 16.56 14.94
CA GLY A 333 0.07 16.92 16.09
C GLY A 333 0.46 16.15 17.37
N PHE A 334 0.75 14.84 17.25
CA PHE A 334 1.24 14.02 18.38
C PHE A 334 2.58 14.53 18.92
N ILE A 335 3.50 14.91 18.03
CA ILE A 335 4.81 15.44 18.41
C ILE A 335 4.65 16.80 19.11
N ASN A 336 3.98 17.76 18.46
CA ASN A 336 3.86 19.13 18.95
C ASN A 336 3.07 19.24 20.25
N SER A 337 2.06 18.37 20.44
CA SER A 337 1.28 18.34 21.69
C SER A 337 1.97 17.61 22.84
N GLY A 338 3.07 16.87 22.58
CA GLY A 338 3.70 16.01 23.57
C GLY A 338 2.97 14.68 23.84
N LEU A 339 1.89 14.40 23.11
CA LEU A 339 1.09 13.18 23.28
C LEU A 339 1.92 11.91 22.98
N SER A 340 2.89 11.99 22.05
CA SER A 340 3.84 10.91 21.77
C SER A 340 4.59 10.44 23.02
N ASN A 341 5.04 11.34 23.88
CA ASN A 341 5.77 10.99 25.10
C ASN A 341 4.87 10.25 26.09
N SER A 342 3.65 10.73 26.31
CA SER A 342 2.71 10.09 27.23
C SER A 342 2.28 8.68 26.76
N ILE A 343 2.13 8.48 25.46
CA ILE A 343 1.84 7.16 24.88
C ILE A 343 3.07 6.25 25.00
N GLY A 344 4.27 6.77 24.73
CA GLY A 344 5.53 6.05 24.87
C GLY A 344 5.71 5.49 26.28
N GLU A 345 5.56 6.32 27.29
CA GLU A 345 5.63 5.91 28.72
C GLU A 345 4.60 4.82 29.07
N SER A 346 3.37 4.94 28.54
CA SER A 346 2.31 3.97 28.79
C SER A 346 2.58 2.59 28.14
N LEU A 347 3.36 2.56 27.07
CA LEU A 347 3.69 1.35 26.29
C LEU A 347 5.09 0.79 26.58
N GLU A 348 5.81 1.37 27.53
CA GLU A 348 7.16 0.92 27.91
C GLU A 348 7.21 -0.57 28.27
N GLN A 349 6.13 -1.14 28.82
CA GLN A 349 6.03 -2.57 29.16
C GLN A 349 6.12 -3.49 27.95
N LEU A 350 5.78 -3.02 26.73
CA LEU A 350 5.95 -3.80 25.51
C LEU A 350 7.42 -4.06 25.17
N SER A 351 8.33 -3.17 25.58
CA SER A 351 9.77 -3.33 25.38
C SER A 351 10.40 -4.46 26.19
N ALA A 352 9.71 -4.98 27.20
CA ALA A 352 10.15 -6.11 28.01
C ALA A 352 10.04 -7.46 27.25
N LEU A 353 9.33 -7.51 26.13
CA LEU A 353 9.18 -8.73 25.32
C LEU A 353 10.43 -8.97 24.45
N PRO A 354 10.83 -10.23 24.20
CA PRO A 354 11.81 -10.54 23.19
C PRO A 354 11.40 -9.95 21.83
N LEU A 355 12.35 -9.37 21.07
CA LEU A 355 12.11 -8.64 19.83
C LEU A 355 11.20 -9.39 18.85
N LEU A 356 11.44 -10.68 18.63
CA LEU A 356 10.62 -11.50 17.74
C LEU A 356 9.16 -11.58 18.23
N LEU A 357 8.94 -11.78 19.53
CA LEU A 357 7.60 -11.90 20.09
C LEU A 357 6.85 -10.56 20.02
N MET A 358 7.53 -9.46 20.27
CA MET A 358 6.98 -8.11 20.13
C MET A 358 6.56 -7.83 18.69
N ILE A 359 7.44 -8.05 17.72
CA ILE A 359 7.13 -7.87 16.29
C ILE A 359 5.98 -8.81 15.87
N ALA A 360 5.99 -10.07 16.28
CA ALA A 360 4.93 -11.02 15.96
C ALA A 360 3.57 -10.58 16.54
N THR A 361 3.55 -10.01 17.75
CA THR A 361 2.33 -9.47 18.36
C THR A 361 1.78 -8.29 17.56
N ILE A 362 2.65 -7.36 17.14
CA ILE A 362 2.27 -6.23 16.27
C ILE A 362 1.71 -6.76 14.93
N CYS A 363 2.44 -7.66 14.27
CA CYS A 363 1.98 -8.27 13.02
C CYS A 363 0.62 -8.94 13.17
N LEU A 364 0.43 -9.74 14.24
CA LEU A 364 -0.82 -10.43 14.51
C LEU A 364 -1.98 -9.45 14.70
N ALA A 365 -1.79 -8.47 15.57
CA ALA A 365 -2.82 -7.46 15.86
C ALA A 365 -3.21 -6.68 14.60
N VAL A 366 -2.22 -6.21 13.82
CA VAL A 366 -2.47 -5.44 12.60
C VAL A 366 -3.14 -6.30 11.52
N THR A 367 -2.67 -7.52 11.30
CA THR A 367 -3.22 -8.44 10.29
C THR A 367 -4.71 -8.72 10.54
N PHE A 368 -5.12 -8.98 11.79
CA PHE A 368 -6.53 -9.24 12.10
C PHE A 368 -7.38 -7.96 12.17
N LEU A 369 -6.80 -6.84 12.57
CA LEU A 369 -7.49 -5.54 12.54
C LEU A 369 -7.82 -5.11 11.11
N THR A 370 -6.88 -5.27 10.17
CA THR A 370 -7.06 -4.86 8.77
C THR A 370 -8.08 -5.72 8.01
N GLU A 371 -8.47 -6.89 8.52
CA GLU A 371 -9.55 -7.70 7.94
C GLU A 371 -10.92 -7.02 8.02
N VAL A 372 -11.14 -6.20 9.04
CA VAL A 372 -12.42 -5.52 9.30
C VAL A 372 -12.35 -4.00 9.11
N THR A 373 -11.16 -3.49 8.79
CA THR A 373 -10.92 -2.07 8.54
C THR A 373 -10.12 -1.89 7.24
N SER A 374 -10.13 -0.68 6.68
CA SER A 374 -9.29 -0.37 5.51
C SER A 374 -7.80 -0.46 5.86
N ASN A 375 -6.99 -1.12 5.01
CA ASN A 375 -5.52 -1.21 5.18
C ASN A 375 -4.89 0.17 5.41
N MET A 376 -5.35 1.16 4.66
CA MET A 376 -4.83 2.51 4.75
C MET A 376 -5.27 3.21 6.04
N ALA A 377 -6.53 3.07 6.45
CA ALA A 377 -7.01 3.64 7.71
C ALA A 377 -6.28 3.01 8.91
N THR A 378 -6.14 1.68 8.92
CA THR A 378 -5.39 0.94 9.95
C THR A 378 -3.95 1.46 10.06
N THR A 379 -3.27 1.57 8.94
CA THR A 379 -1.87 2.03 8.93
C THR A 379 -1.76 3.48 9.38
N THR A 380 -2.61 4.37 8.85
CA THR A 380 -2.57 5.79 9.18
C THR A 380 -2.84 6.04 10.67
N LEU A 381 -3.73 5.24 11.27
CA LEU A 381 -3.98 5.26 12.70
C LEU A 381 -2.78 4.77 13.51
N LEU A 382 -2.23 3.61 13.14
CA LEU A 382 -1.26 2.92 14.00
C LEU A 382 0.15 3.51 13.89
N MET A 383 0.53 4.10 12.75
CA MET A 383 1.90 4.57 12.56
C MET A 383 2.37 5.60 13.60
N PRO A 384 1.60 6.67 13.94
CA PRO A 384 2.02 7.60 14.98
C PRO A 384 2.10 6.95 16.36
N ILE A 385 1.18 6.03 16.67
CA ILE A 385 1.14 5.31 17.95
C ILE A 385 2.36 4.38 18.09
N LEU A 386 2.66 3.61 17.05
CA LEU A 386 3.80 2.70 17.04
C LEU A 386 5.14 3.45 17.06
N ALA A 387 5.22 4.60 16.39
CA ALA A 387 6.39 5.47 16.47
C ALA A 387 6.61 5.97 17.89
N ALA A 388 5.55 6.48 18.54
CA ALA A 388 5.61 6.93 19.94
C ALA A 388 6.00 5.79 20.89
N ALA A 389 5.43 4.59 20.71
CA ALA A 389 5.75 3.41 21.51
C ALA A 389 7.22 2.99 21.35
N ALA A 390 7.76 3.00 20.14
CA ALA A 390 9.15 2.66 19.87
C ALA A 390 10.11 3.67 20.51
N ILE A 391 9.82 4.98 20.39
CA ILE A 391 10.61 6.04 21.03
C ILE A 391 10.59 5.90 22.55
N GLY A 392 9.42 5.67 23.16
CA GLY A 392 9.31 5.42 24.60
C GLY A 392 10.07 4.18 25.06
N ALA A 393 10.14 3.15 24.21
CA ALA A 393 10.94 1.94 24.44
C ALA A 393 12.45 2.12 24.16
N GLY A 394 12.90 3.31 23.73
CA GLY A 394 14.30 3.58 23.37
C GLY A 394 14.78 2.80 22.14
N THR A 395 13.87 2.42 21.24
CA THR A 395 14.16 1.64 20.02
C THR A 395 13.89 2.45 18.76
N ASP A 396 14.50 2.04 17.61
CA ASP A 396 14.20 2.67 16.33
C ASP A 396 12.71 2.44 15.94
N PRO A 397 11.95 3.49 15.64
CA PRO A 397 10.56 3.37 15.19
C PRO A 397 10.35 2.41 14.01
N ALA A 398 11.35 2.24 13.15
CA ALA A 398 11.29 1.29 12.03
C ALA A 398 10.98 -0.14 12.48
N LEU A 399 11.47 -0.57 13.66
CA LEU A 399 11.26 -1.92 14.20
C LEU A 399 9.78 -2.24 14.48
N PHE A 400 8.97 -1.25 14.81
CA PHE A 400 7.53 -1.41 15.07
C PHE A 400 6.71 -1.10 13.83
N MET A 401 7.10 -0.08 13.09
CA MET A 401 6.31 0.48 12.01
C MET A 401 6.40 -0.34 10.72
N ILE A 402 7.59 -0.85 10.35
CA ILE A 402 7.77 -1.65 9.11
C ILE A 402 6.93 -2.93 9.13
N PRO A 403 7.03 -3.79 10.19
CA PRO A 403 6.23 -4.99 10.25
C PRO A 403 4.72 -4.68 10.26
N ALA A 404 4.29 -3.60 10.93
CA ALA A 404 2.90 -3.17 10.91
C ALA A 404 2.43 -2.73 9.51
N ALA A 405 3.23 -1.95 8.78
CA ALA A 405 2.90 -1.51 7.43
C ALA A 405 2.77 -2.69 6.46
N MET A 406 3.69 -3.67 6.53
CA MET A 406 3.62 -4.87 5.70
C MET A 406 2.41 -5.74 6.07
N SER A 407 2.14 -5.91 7.36
CA SER A 407 1.01 -6.71 7.88
C SER A 407 -0.34 -6.10 7.54
N ALA A 408 -0.45 -4.77 7.46
CA ALA A 408 -1.66 -4.08 7.02
C ALA A 408 -2.10 -4.44 5.60
N SER A 409 -1.19 -4.95 4.77
CA SER A 409 -1.50 -5.45 3.43
C SER A 409 -1.87 -6.94 3.39
N CYS A 410 -1.72 -7.65 4.51
CA CYS A 410 -2.02 -9.08 4.65
C CYS A 410 -3.44 -9.31 5.17
N ALA A 411 -4.44 -9.05 4.32
CA ALA A 411 -5.86 -9.25 4.64
C ALA A 411 -6.46 -10.24 3.62
N PHE A 412 -6.51 -11.52 3.99
CA PHE A 412 -6.83 -12.61 3.08
C PHE A 412 -8.13 -13.35 3.43
N MET A 413 -8.75 -13.07 4.60
CA MET A 413 -9.89 -13.84 5.10
C MET A 413 -11.24 -13.35 4.60
N LEU A 414 -11.44 -12.03 4.55
CA LEU A 414 -12.76 -11.47 4.31
C LEU A 414 -12.85 -10.76 2.95
N PRO A 415 -13.98 -10.88 2.24
CA PRO A 415 -14.19 -10.14 0.99
C PRO A 415 -14.07 -8.63 1.19
N VAL A 416 -14.61 -8.10 2.28
CA VAL A 416 -14.64 -6.65 2.57
C VAL A 416 -13.26 -6.07 2.91
N ALA A 417 -12.29 -6.90 3.25
CA ALA A 417 -10.99 -6.46 3.74
C ALA A 417 -10.19 -5.66 2.68
N THR A 418 -10.25 -6.08 1.42
CA THR A 418 -9.54 -5.38 0.31
C THR A 418 -10.36 -5.37 -0.97
N PRO A 419 -10.20 -4.35 -1.85
CA PRO A 419 -10.85 -4.34 -3.16
C PRO A 419 -10.57 -5.58 -4.01
N PRO A 420 -9.34 -6.13 -4.09
CA PRO A 420 -9.08 -7.41 -4.76
C PRO A 420 -9.98 -8.56 -4.30
N ASN A 421 -10.18 -8.66 -2.99
CA ASN A 421 -11.03 -9.68 -2.39
C ASN A 421 -12.49 -9.50 -2.80
N VAL A 422 -13.02 -8.27 -2.72
CA VAL A 422 -14.39 -7.95 -3.17
C VAL A 422 -14.59 -8.33 -4.64
N ILE A 423 -13.66 -7.93 -5.51
CA ILE A 423 -13.73 -8.12 -6.96
C ILE A 423 -13.78 -9.61 -7.32
N THR A 424 -12.90 -10.40 -6.73
CA THR A 424 -12.85 -11.83 -7.01
C THR A 424 -14.01 -12.59 -6.38
N PHE A 425 -14.45 -12.20 -5.17
CA PHE A 425 -15.61 -12.77 -4.50
C PHE A 425 -16.92 -12.48 -5.25
N ALA A 426 -17.07 -11.29 -5.83
CA ALA A 426 -18.26 -10.90 -6.61
C ALA A 426 -18.52 -11.80 -7.83
N THR A 427 -17.54 -12.59 -8.28
CA THR A 427 -17.74 -13.60 -9.35
C THR A 427 -18.67 -14.74 -8.94
N GLY A 428 -18.92 -14.94 -7.65
CA GLY A 428 -19.76 -16.03 -7.11
C GLY A 428 -19.19 -17.43 -7.30
N ARG A 429 -17.90 -17.56 -7.65
CA ARG A 429 -17.26 -18.86 -7.96
C ARG A 429 -16.72 -19.60 -6.71
N PHE A 430 -16.73 -18.99 -5.55
CA PHE A 430 -16.34 -19.60 -4.27
C PHE A 430 -17.11 -18.98 -3.12
N SER A 431 -17.19 -19.71 -2.00
CA SER A 431 -17.92 -19.27 -0.80
C SER A 431 -17.04 -18.43 0.12
N ILE A 432 -17.68 -17.63 0.99
CA ILE A 432 -16.97 -16.89 2.05
C ILE A 432 -16.23 -17.84 3.00
N GLN A 433 -16.79 -19.02 3.32
CA GLN A 433 -16.15 -20.02 4.16
C GLN A 433 -14.85 -20.54 3.53
N THR A 434 -14.82 -20.69 2.21
CA THR A 434 -13.60 -21.06 1.48
C THR A 434 -12.55 -19.96 1.64
N MET A 435 -12.93 -18.70 1.44
CA MET A 435 -12.01 -17.57 1.58
C MET A 435 -11.45 -17.47 3.01
N VAL A 436 -12.30 -17.56 4.03
CA VAL A 436 -11.89 -17.51 5.44
C VAL A 436 -10.91 -18.64 5.75
N ARG A 437 -11.23 -19.89 5.32
CA ARG A 437 -10.37 -21.05 5.59
C ARG A 437 -9.00 -20.93 4.93
N GLU A 438 -8.94 -20.48 3.68
CA GLU A 438 -7.67 -20.31 2.98
C GLU A 438 -6.92 -19.08 3.51
N GLY A 439 -7.64 -18.00 3.81
CA GLY A 439 -7.08 -16.73 4.25
C GLY A 439 -6.48 -16.76 5.64
N VAL A 440 -7.12 -17.42 6.61
CA VAL A 440 -6.59 -17.48 7.99
C VAL A 440 -5.20 -18.10 8.04
N VAL A 441 -4.96 -19.15 7.24
CA VAL A 441 -3.63 -19.77 7.18
C VAL A 441 -2.61 -18.82 6.58
N LEU A 442 -2.99 -18.08 5.52
CA LEU A 442 -2.08 -17.12 4.90
C LEU A 442 -1.84 -15.88 5.77
N ASN A 443 -2.81 -15.46 6.58
CA ASN A 443 -2.62 -14.42 7.59
C ASN A 443 -1.55 -14.85 8.60
N LEU A 444 -1.66 -16.07 9.14
CA LEU A 444 -0.68 -16.61 10.10
C LEU A 444 0.70 -16.83 9.46
N VAL A 445 0.75 -17.30 8.22
CA VAL A 445 2.00 -17.37 7.44
C VAL A 445 2.60 -15.99 7.25
N GLY A 446 1.78 -14.98 6.93
CA GLY A 446 2.20 -13.58 6.81
C GLY A 446 2.83 -13.06 8.08
N VAL A 447 2.16 -13.27 9.24
CA VAL A 447 2.71 -12.90 10.56
C VAL A 447 4.08 -13.54 10.77
N LEU A 448 4.22 -14.83 10.51
CA LEU A 448 5.49 -15.55 10.71
C LEU A 448 6.59 -15.03 9.76
N VAL A 449 6.29 -14.92 8.46
CA VAL A 449 7.28 -14.50 7.45
C VAL A 449 7.72 -13.06 7.68
N ILE A 450 6.78 -12.14 7.92
CA ILE A 450 7.09 -10.72 8.16
C ILE A 450 7.90 -10.58 9.45
N SER A 451 7.49 -11.25 10.54
CA SER A 451 8.20 -11.16 11.82
C SER A 451 9.63 -11.69 11.71
N CYS A 452 9.83 -12.85 11.10
CA CYS A 452 11.18 -13.40 10.89
C CYS A 452 12.03 -12.52 9.98
N ALA A 453 11.45 -12.04 8.86
CA ALA A 453 12.17 -11.16 7.94
C ALA A 453 12.57 -9.84 8.60
N CYS A 454 11.67 -9.21 9.37
CA CYS A 454 11.97 -7.97 10.08
C CYS A 454 13.07 -8.16 11.13
N VAL A 455 13.02 -9.24 11.92
CA VAL A 455 14.09 -9.53 12.88
C VAL A 455 15.45 -9.73 12.21
N LEU A 456 15.48 -10.45 11.07
CA LEU A 456 16.72 -10.72 10.34
C LEU A 456 17.28 -9.49 9.61
N LEU A 457 16.41 -8.65 9.06
CA LEU A 457 16.80 -7.51 8.22
C LEU A 457 16.95 -6.21 9.02
N LEU A 458 16.15 -6.02 10.07
CA LEU A 458 16.11 -4.81 10.88
C LEU A 458 16.72 -4.98 12.27
N GLY A 459 16.89 -6.20 12.77
CA GLY A 459 17.42 -6.46 14.11
C GLY A 459 18.88 -6.02 14.33
N ARG A 460 19.48 -5.40 13.31
CA ARG A 460 20.81 -4.79 13.37
C ARG A 460 20.78 -3.25 13.33
N LEU A 461 19.56 -2.65 13.24
CA LEU A 461 19.32 -1.23 13.39
C LEU A 461 19.31 -0.88 14.88
#